data_59b79d46f07a8c4b27a4d789040f0579
#
_entry.id   59b79d46f07a8c4b27a4d789040f0579
#
_cell.length_a   1.000
_cell.length_b   1.000
_cell.length_c   1.000
_cell.angle_alpha   90.00
_cell.angle_beta   90.00
_cell.angle_gamma   90.00
#
_symmetry.space_group_name_H-M   'P 1'
#
loop_
_entity.id
_entity.type
_entity.pdbx_description
1 polymer ?
#
loop_
_entity_poly.entity_id
_entity_poly.type
_entity_poly.pdbx_seq_one_letter_code
_entity_poly.pdbx_strand_id
1 'polypeptide(L)'
;MGSKQSSKLIAIVDDDKSVQSALQDLVESEGLSTLCFGSAEQFLDSGAQRNAACLIADIRMPGMSGLELQAKLKADRSGIAIIFITAHGDAKMRVQAMRNGAVEFLTKPFDNAVLLETVHAAVEDYMKVPGLWDTNR
;
A
#
# COMPACT_ATOMS: atom_id res chain seq x y z
N MET A 1 -9.95 12.41 18.31
CA MET A 1 -9.19 13.27 17.43
C MET A 1 -8.00 12.54 16.85
N GLY A 2 -7.01 12.25 17.63
CA GLY A 2 -5.81 11.64 17.11
C GLY A 2 -6.05 10.30 16.45
N SER A 3 -6.99 9.54 16.95
CA SER A 3 -7.26 8.20 16.40
C SER A 3 -7.73 8.23 14.95
N LYS A 4 -8.27 9.35 14.50
CA LYS A 4 -8.73 9.46 13.11
C LYS A 4 -7.57 9.58 12.13
N GLN A 5 -6.40 9.94 12.62
CA GLN A 5 -5.23 10.10 11.76
C GLN A 5 -4.80 8.79 11.12
N SER A 6 -4.92 7.69 11.86
CA SER A 6 -4.46 6.40 11.36
C SER A 6 -5.26 5.90 10.18
N SER A 7 -6.55 6.31 10.06
CA SER A 7 -7.39 5.87 8.95
C SER A 7 -6.98 6.48 7.61
N LYS A 8 -6.11 7.50 7.65
CA LYS A 8 -5.61 8.18 6.45
C LYS A 8 -4.12 7.93 6.24
N LEU A 9 -3.60 6.89 6.84
CA LEU A 9 -2.20 6.55 6.71
C LEU A 9 -1.98 5.63 5.52
N ILE A 10 -1.02 5.98 4.69
CA ILE A 10 -0.64 5.20 3.52
C ILE A 10 0.79 4.70 3.75
N ALA A 11 0.99 3.40 3.67
CA ALA A 11 2.32 2.82 3.77
C ALA A 11 2.93 2.72 2.38
N ILE A 12 4.20 3.00 2.26
CA ILE A 12 4.94 2.94 1.00
C ILE A 12 6.15 2.03 1.21
N VAL A 13 6.25 0.99 0.38
CA VAL A 13 7.35 0.02 0.47
C VAL A 13 8.05 -0.05 -0.88
N ASP A 14 9.28 0.44 -0.92
CA ASP A 14 10.10 0.43 -2.13
C ASP A 14 11.55 0.56 -1.69
N ASP A 15 12.44 -0.22 -2.28
CA ASP A 15 13.85 -0.18 -1.90
C ASP A 15 14.60 1.02 -2.51
N ASP A 16 13.98 1.75 -3.41
CA ASP A 16 14.55 2.95 -4.02
C ASP A 16 14.06 4.18 -3.28
N LYS A 17 14.98 4.89 -2.62
CA LYS A 17 14.62 6.05 -1.80
C LYS A 17 14.06 7.20 -2.62
N SER A 18 14.48 7.35 -3.87
CA SER A 18 13.93 8.42 -4.71
C SER A 18 12.48 8.15 -5.08
N VAL A 19 12.14 6.87 -5.26
CA VAL A 19 10.76 6.48 -5.51
C VAL A 19 9.91 6.71 -4.25
N GLN A 20 10.45 6.34 -3.08
CA GLN A 20 9.77 6.61 -1.82
C GLN A 20 9.43 8.08 -1.67
N SER A 21 10.44 8.95 -1.91
CA SER A 21 10.25 10.39 -1.75
C SER A 21 9.21 10.94 -2.72
N ALA A 22 9.25 10.50 -3.97
CA ALA A 22 8.31 10.95 -4.97
C ALA A 22 6.88 10.54 -4.62
N LEU A 23 6.68 9.30 -4.19
CA LEU A 23 5.37 8.81 -3.80
C LEU A 23 4.88 9.51 -2.53
N GLN A 24 5.77 9.72 -1.58
CA GLN A 24 5.44 10.42 -0.34
C GLN A 24 4.94 11.83 -0.64
N ASP A 25 5.69 12.59 -1.45
CA ASP A 25 5.30 13.95 -1.79
C ASP A 25 3.93 13.98 -2.48
N LEU A 26 3.73 13.05 -3.40
CA LEU A 26 2.50 12.98 -4.17
C LEU A 26 1.30 12.68 -3.26
N VAL A 27 1.43 11.68 -2.40
CA VAL A 27 0.35 11.27 -1.51
C VAL A 27 0.08 12.34 -0.46
N GLU A 28 1.14 12.92 0.10
CA GLU A 28 0.98 13.95 1.14
C GLU A 28 0.38 15.23 0.59
N SER A 29 0.55 15.50 -0.71
CA SER A 29 -0.10 16.66 -1.33
C SER A 29 -1.62 16.58 -1.28
N GLU A 30 -2.16 15.39 -1.04
CA GLU A 30 -3.61 15.15 -0.94
C GLU A 30 -4.10 15.16 0.51
N GLY A 31 -3.25 15.57 1.45
CA GLY A 31 -3.64 15.63 2.86
C GLY A 31 -3.56 14.32 3.60
N LEU A 32 -2.94 13.31 3.00
CA LEU A 32 -2.79 11.99 3.62
C LEU A 32 -1.43 11.88 4.29
N SER A 33 -1.33 11.02 5.30
CA SER A 33 -0.06 10.74 5.98
C SER A 33 0.61 9.53 5.35
N THR A 34 1.94 9.50 5.39
CA THR A 34 2.69 8.38 4.83
C THR A 34 3.72 7.85 5.82
N LEU A 35 4.02 6.56 5.67
CA LEU A 35 5.18 5.93 6.29
C LEU A 35 5.89 5.15 5.18
N CYS A 36 7.19 5.38 5.04
CA CYS A 36 7.99 4.75 4.01
C CYS A 36 8.92 3.69 4.59
N PHE A 37 9.04 2.59 3.89
CA PHE A 37 9.89 1.46 4.28
C PHE A 37 10.72 1.01 3.10
N GLY A 38 11.96 0.62 3.35
CA GLY A 38 12.86 0.16 2.31
C GLY A 38 12.72 -1.32 1.96
N SER A 39 11.93 -2.06 2.75
CA SER A 39 11.73 -3.48 2.48
C SER A 39 10.39 -3.94 3.05
N ALA A 40 9.92 -5.07 2.54
CA ALA A 40 8.71 -5.70 3.06
C ALA A 40 8.89 -6.11 4.52
N GLU A 41 10.08 -6.59 4.86
CA GLU A 41 10.39 -7.02 6.23
C GLU A 41 10.26 -5.86 7.21
N GLN A 42 10.81 -4.69 6.84
CA GLN A 42 10.72 -3.51 7.68
C GLN A 42 9.26 -3.11 7.91
N PHE A 43 8.47 -3.15 6.85
CA PHE A 43 7.05 -2.82 6.94
C PHE A 43 6.33 -3.77 7.91
N LEU A 44 6.54 -5.06 7.76
CA LEU A 44 5.89 -6.05 8.61
C LEU A 44 6.31 -5.88 10.07
N ASP A 45 7.61 -5.66 10.30
CA ASP A 45 8.13 -5.52 11.66
C ASP A 45 7.58 -4.27 12.35
N SER A 46 7.26 -3.24 11.57
CA SER A 46 6.73 -1.99 12.14
C SER A 46 5.30 -2.14 12.66
N GLY A 47 4.56 -3.11 12.14
CA GLY A 47 3.15 -3.25 12.49
C GLY A 47 2.24 -2.27 11.77
N ALA A 48 2.76 -1.51 10.81
CA ALA A 48 1.97 -0.48 10.11
C ALA A 48 0.78 -1.07 9.35
N GLN A 49 0.83 -2.36 9.00
CA GLN A 49 -0.29 -3.00 8.31
C GLN A 49 -1.57 -2.99 9.15
N ARG A 50 -1.46 -2.80 10.45
CA ARG A 50 -2.64 -2.74 11.32
C ARG A 50 -3.27 -1.36 11.35
N ASN A 51 -2.53 -0.33 10.92
CA ASN A 51 -2.98 1.06 11.02
C ASN A 51 -3.18 1.73 9.67
N ALA A 52 -2.52 1.24 8.63
CA ALA A 52 -2.59 1.88 7.31
C ALA A 52 -3.85 1.46 6.57
N ALA A 53 -4.45 2.40 5.88
CA ALA A 53 -5.61 2.13 5.04
C ALA A 53 -5.19 1.51 3.71
N CYS A 54 -3.96 1.78 3.27
CA CYS A 54 -3.51 1.37 1.95
C CYS A 54 -1.99 1.17 1.97
N LEU A 55 -1.53 0.24 1.18
CA LEU A 55 -0.12 -0.04 0.97
C LEU A 55 0.20 0.14 -0.50
N ILE A 56 1.20 0.97 -0.80
CA ILE A 56 1.76 1.08 -2.14
C ILE A 56 3.10 0.36 -2.11
N ALA A 57 3.26 -0.67 -2.93
CA ALA A 57 4.45 -1.52 -2.85
C ALA A 57 5.00 -1.83 -4.24
N ASP A 58 6.33 -1.86 -4.34
CA ASP A 58 7.00 -2.43 -5.49
C ASP A 58 6.96 -3.95 -5.39
N ILE A 59 7.08 -4.63 -6.51
CA ILE A 59 7.11 -6.09 -6.54
C ILE A 59 8.52 -6.62 -6.39
N ARG A 60 9.47 -6.04 -7.13
CA ARG A 60 10.85 -6.53 -7.13
C ARG A 60 11.68 -5.77 -6.11
N MET A 61 11.97 -6.45 -5.02
CA MET A 61 12.77 -5.90 -3.93
C MET A 61 13.70 -7.00 -3.41
N PRO A 62 14.88 -6.64 -2.91
CA PRO A 62 15.72 -7.63 -2.24
C PRO A 62 14.99 -8.25 -1.05
N GLY A 63 15.20 -9.52 -0.83
CA GLY A 63 14.51 -10.24 0.23
C GLY A 63 13.08 -10.57 -0.20
N MET A 64 12.12 -10.27 0.65
CA MET A 64 10.71 -10.56 0.35
C MET A 64 10.21 -9.67 -0.78
N SER A 65 9.64 -10.27 -1.81
CA SER A 65 9.05 -9.54 -2.92
C SER A 65 7.68 -8.96 -2.54
N GLY A 66 7.17 -8.05 -3.37
CA GLY A 66 5.84 -7.52 -3.15
C GLY A 66 4.75 -8.58 -3.21
N LEU A 67 4.88 -9.57 -4.10
CA LEU A 67 3.91 -10.65 -4.19
C LEU A 67 3.97 -11.56 -2.98
N GLU A 68 5.17 -11.80 -2.44
CA GLU A 68 5.32 -12.57 -1.21
C GLU A 68 4.73 -11.80 -0.02
N LEU A 69 4.93 -10.49 0.01
CA LEU A 69 4.33 -9.63 1.03
C LEU A 69 2.80 -9.73 0.97
N GLN A 70 2.24 -9.66 -0.23
CA GLN A 70 0.80 -9.80 -0.42
C GLN A 70 0.29 -11.13 0.15
N ALA A 71 1.00 -12.22 -0.15
CA ALA A 71 0.62 -13.54 0.35
C ALA A 71 0.66 -13.59 1.88
N LYS A 72 1.68 -12.98 2.48
CA LYS A 72 1.81 -12.94 3.93
C LYS A 72 0.66 -12.15 4.57
N LEU A 73 0.36 -11.00 4.01
CA LEU A 73 -0.74 -10.16 4.53
C LEU A 73 -2.08 -10.89 4.42
N LYS A 74 -2.29 -11.58 3.32
CA LYS A 74 -3.51 -12.36 3.13
C LYS A 74 -3.59 -13.50 4.14
N ALA A 75 -2.49 -14.20 4.37
CA ALA A 75 -2.45 -15.29 5.36
C ALA A 75 -2.73 -14.76 6.76
N ASP A 76 -2.27 -13.55 7.06
CA ASP A 76 -2.50 -12.91 8.36
C ASP A 76 -3.86 -12.24 8.45
N ARG A 77 -4.67 -12.34 7.41
CA ARG A 77 -5.99 -11.75 7.32
C ARG A 77 -5.97 -10.23 7.46
N SER A 78 -4.90 -9.61 6.98
CA SER A 78 -4.84 -8.16 6.93
C SER A 78 -5.80 -7.68 5.84
N GLY A 79 -6.65 -6.74 6.17
CA GLY A 79 -7.59 -6.17 5.21
C GLY A 79 -7.02 -4.98 4.45
N ILE A 80 -5.72 -4.73 4.56
CA ILE A 80 -5.12 -3.56 3.94
C ILE A 80 -5.21 -3.64 2.41
N ALA A 81 -5.62 -2.54 1.79
CA ALA A 81 -5.68 -2.44 0.34
C ALA A 81 -4.25 -2.34 -0.22
N ILE A 82 -3.94 -3.08 -1.26
CA ILE A 82 -2.60 -3.10 -1.83
C ILE A 82 -2.63 -2.58 -3.26
N ILE A 83 -1.79 -1.58 -3.53
CA ILE A 83 -1.55 -1.06 -4.87
C ILE A 83 -0.10 -1.41 -5.21
N PHE A 84 0.11 -2.14 -6.30
CA PHE A 84 1.46 -2.43 -6.75
C PHE A 84 1.91 -1.42 -7.79
N ILE A 85 3.16 -0.99 -7.68
CA ILE A 85 3.82 -0.14 -8.67
C ILE A 85 5.17 -0.78 -8.97
N THR A 86 5.41 -1.14 -10.22
CA THR A 86 6.66 -1.80 -10.57
C THR A 86 7.17 -1.34 -11.92
N ALA A 87 8.50 -1.31 -12.06
CA ALA A 87 9.15 -0.97 -13.32
C ALA A 87 9.10 -2.12 -14.32
N HIS A 88 8.99 -3.34 -13.83
CA HIS A 88 9.14 -4.53 -14.66
C HIS A 88 7.94 -5.49 -14.56
N GLY A 89 6.76 -4.92 -14.45
CA GLY A 89 5.56 -5.74 -14.37
C GLY A 89 5.25 -6.40 -15.71
N ASP A 90 4.84 -7.65 -15.65
CA ASP A 90 4.34 -8.36 -16.83
C ASP A 90 2.91 -8.81 -16.59
N ALA A 91 2.27 -9.31 -17.64
CA ALA A 91 0.87 -9.71 -17.56
C ALA A 91 0.64 -10.81 -16.55
N LYS A 92 1.58 -11.72 -16.40
CA LYS A 92 1.47 -12.83 -15.47
C LYS A 92 1.47 -12.35 -14.02
N MET A 93 2.38 -11.44 -13.70
CA MET A 93 2.42 -10.82 -12.37
C MET A 93 1.14 -10.06 -12.06
N ARG A 94 0.65 -9.33 -13.06
CA ARG A 94 -0.58 -8.55 -12.90
C ARG A 94 -1.76 -9.48 -12.58
N VAL A 95 -1.91 -10.54 -13.34
CA VAL A 95 -2.99 -11.50 -13.10
C VAL A 95 -2.89 -12.08 -11.70
N GLN A 96 -1.69 -12.48 -11.29
CA GLN A 96 -1.47 -13.06 -9.97
C GLN A 96 -1.81 -12.06 -8.86
N ALA A 97 -1.32 -10.82 -8.99
CA ALA A 97 -1.56 -9.79 -7.98
C ALA A 97 -3.05 -9.48 -7.85
N MET A 98 -3.73 -9.31 -8.98
CA MET A 98 -5.15 -8.96 -8.96
C MET A 98 -6.01 -10.13 -8.46
N ARG A 99 -5.65 -11.34 -8.84
CA ARG A 99 -6.36 -12.53 -8.37
C ARG A 99 -6.24 -12.69 -6.86
N ASN A 100 -5.12 -12.27 -6.31
CA ASN A 100 -4.88 -12.35 -4.86
C ASN A 100 -5.35 -11.12 -4.10
N GLY A 101 -6.09 -10.24 -4.75
CA GLY A 101 -6.81 -9.17 -4.07
C GLY A 101 -6.20 -7.78 -4.13
N ALA A 102 -5.15 -7.57 -4.94
CA ALA A 102 -4.63 -6.21 -5.12
C ALA A 102 -5.71 -5.32 -5.71
N VAL A 103 -5.77 -4.07 -5.27
CA VAL A 103 -6.77 -3.15 -5.81
C VAL A 103 -6.31 -2.53 -7.13
N GLU A 104 -4.99 -2.47 -7.37
CA GLU A 104 -4.47 -1.97 -8.63
C GLU A 104 -3.05 -2.45 -8.84
N PHE A 105 -2.64 -2.47 -10.11
CA PHE A 105 -1.28 -2.85 -10.52
C PHE A 105 -0.84 -1.88 -11.60
N LEU A 106 0.11 -1.02 -11.27
CA LEU A 106 0.58 0.03 -12.18
C LEU A 106 2.03 -0.21 -12.56
N THR A 107 2.38 0.05 -13.81
CA THR A 107 3.77 -0.02 -14.25
C THR A 107 4.36 1.37 -14.33
N LYS A 108 5.63 1.50 -13.99
CA LYS A 108 6.34 2.77 -14.09
C LYS A 108 6.77 3.01 -15.54
N PRO A 109 6.65 4.24 -16.05
CA PRO A 109 6.02 5.39 -15.41
C PRO A 109 4.50 5.26 -15.37
N PHE A 110 3.88 5.75 -14.29
CA PHE A 110 2.45 5.62 -14.09
C PHE A 110 1.80 7.00 -14.08
N ASP A 111 0.49 7.02 -14.28
CA ASP A 111 -0.30 8.24 -14.24
C ASP A 111 -0.59 8.59 -12.78
N ASN A 112 -0.12 9.76 -12.35
CA ASN A 112 -0.31 10.21 -10.96
C ASN A 112 -1.80 10.31 -10.60
N ALA A 113 -2.63 10.75 -11.54
CA ALA A 113 -4.06 10.87 -11.27
C ALA A 113 -4.71 9.51 -11.01
N VAL A 114 -4.31 8.50 -11.76
CA VAL A 114 -4.82 7.14 -11.55
C VAL A 114 -4.40 6.62 -10.18
N LEU A 115 -3.15 6.83 -9.81
CA LEU A 115 -2.67 6.40 -8.50
C LEU A 115 -3.47 7.08 -7.39
N LEU A 116 -3.62 8.40 -7.46
CA LEU A 116 -4.31 9.15 -6.42
C LEU A 116 -5.78 8.78 -6.33
N GLU A 117 -6.45 8.57 -7.44
CA GLU A 117 -7.84 8.10 -7.43
C GLU A 117 -7.95 6.75 -6.73
N THR A 118 -7.01 5.86 -7.01
CA THR A 118 -7.00 4.53 -6.40
C THR A 118 -6.76 4.62 -4.89
N VAL A 119 -5.82 5.47 -4.48
CA VAL A 119 -5.53 5.68 -3.06
C VAL A 119 -6.76 6.23 -2.35
N HIS A 120 -7.41 7.25 -2.92
CA HIS A 120 -8.60 7.82 -2.30
C HIS A 120 -9.74 6.81 -2.18
N ALA A 121 -9.94 5.99 -3.21
CA ALA A 121 -10.97 4.95 -3.15
C ALA A 121 -10.65 3.93 -2.04
N ALA A 122 -9.37 3.57 -1.88
CA ALA A 122 -8.97 2.63 -0.83
C ALA A 122 -9.19 3.21 0.55
N VAL A 123 -8.90 4.50 0.74
CA VAL A 123 -9.13 5.18 2.01
C VAL A 123 -10.62 5.22 2.33
N GLU A 124 -11.46 5.54 1.33
CA GLU A 124 -12.90 5.57 1.53
C GLU A 124 -13.45 4.20 1.92
N ASP A 125 -12.99 3.15 1.25
CA ASP A 125 -13.44 1.80 1.56
C ASP A 125 -13.03 1.40 2.97
N TYR A 126 -11.82 1.75 3.37
CA TYR A 126 -11.32 1.49 4.72
C TYR A 126 -12.23 2.15 5.76
N MET A 127 -12.64 3.39 5.51
CA MET A 127 -13.49 4.14 6.43
C MET A 127 -14.90 3.58 6.50
N LYS A 128 -15.38 2.92 5.44
CA LYS A 128 -16.74 2.40 5.38
C LYS A 128 -16.91 1.08 6.10
N VAL A 129 -15.82 0.30 6.28
CA VAL A 129 -15.92 -1.02 6.89
C VAL A 129 -15.87 -0.89 8.40
N PRO A 130 -16.99 -1.19 9.11
CA PRO A 130 -16.98 -1.09 10.56
C PRO A 130 -15.94 -2.01 11.17
N GLY A 131 -15.19 -1.47 12.12
CA GLY A 131 -14.21 -2.25 12.86
C GLY A 131 -12.80 -2.26 12.26
N LEU A 132 -12.64 -1.92 10.99
CA LEU A 132 -11.29 -1.87 10.42
C LEU A 132 -10.45 -0.76 11.02
N TRP A 133 -11.05 0.42 11.20
CA TRP A 133 -10.37 1.58 11.75
C TRP A 133 -10.76 1.87 13.19
N ASP A 134 -11.79 1.22 13.68
CA ASP A 134 -12.31 1.45 15.02
C ASP A 134 -11.79 0.37 15.96
N THR A 135 -10.70 0.69 16.64
CA THR A 135 -10.02 -0.26 17.53
C THR A 135 -10.66 -0.34 18.92
N ASN A 136 -11.69 0.43 19.16
CA ASN A 136 -12.33 0.42 20.46
C ASN A 136 -13.40 -0.65 20.61
N ARG A 137 -13.56 -1.39 19.59
CA ARG A 137 -14.56 -2.45 19.61
C ARG A 137 -14.12 -3.69 20.31
#